data_0b573d8b943d0fb23f5fa4c8b6c59636
#
_entry.id   0b573d8b943d0fb23f5fa4c8b6c59636
#
_cell.length_a   1.000
_cell.length_b   1.000
_cell.length_c   1.000
_cell.angle_alpha   90.00
_cell.angle_beta   90.00
_cell.angle_gamma   90.00
#
_symmetry.space_group_name_H-M   'P 1'
#
loop_
_entity.id
_entity.type
_entity.pdbx_description
1 polymer ?
#
loop_
_entity_poly.entity_id
_entity_poly.type
_entity_poly.pdbx_seq_one_letter_code
_entity_poly.pdbx_strand_id
1 'polypeptide(L)'
;MIKVGIVGGSGYGAIELIRLLQTHPHVTIAHIYSHSKVDEPLKLTFPHLQHIMQHFEALTVDNNDCDVIFFATPAPVSKTCIPPLVEKGIHVIDLSGAFRIKNREIYEAYYKETAAAQDDLNHAIYSISEWQSFDNNGTNLISNPGCFPTATLLALHPLISEKIVDLSSIIIDAKTGVSGAGRSLSQRVHFSEMNENLSAYAIGNHKHKPEIEQYLSIIAGQDVSVIFTPHLVPMTRGILSTIYVKLSSEYTTESLHKLMTSYYANQPFVRIRDIGTFPTTKEVLGSNYCDIGIYVDETTQTAILVSVIDNLVKGASGQAIQNLNILYDFEVTTGLNQSPVYP
;
A
#
# COMPACT_ATOMS: atom_id res chain seq x y z
N MET A 1 24.26 9.50 -4.28
CA MET A 1 23.09 9.29 -3.39
C MET A 1 21.89 9.93 -4.05
N ILE A 2 20.80 9.21 -4.13
CA ILE A 2 19.52 9.68 -4.68
C ILE A 2 18.92 10.74 -3.76
N LYS A 3 18.59 11.90 -4.28
CA LYS A 3 17.94 12.99 -3.54
C LYS A 3 16.44 12.80 -3.53
N VAL A 4 15.88 12.66 -2.35
CA VAL A 4 14.45 12.38 -2.15
C VAL A 4 13.72 13.60 -1.60
N GLY A 5 12.58 13.93 -2.22
CA GLY A 5 11.57 14.83 -1.67
C GLY A 5 10.38 14.07 -1.09
N ILE A 6 9.78 14.58 -0.02
CA ILE A 6 8.57 14.00 0.60
C ILE A 6 7.50 15.08 0.69
N VAL A 7 6.40 14.93 -0.06
CA VAL A 7 5.24 15.84 -0.04
C VAL A 7 4.17 15.29 0.88
N GLY A 8 3.54 16.16 1.67
CA GLY A 8 2.62 15.77 2.73
C GLY A 8 3.32 15.47 4.05
N GLY A 9 4.45 16.11 4.30
CA GLY A 9 5.41 15.86 5.38
C GLY A 9 4.83 15.80 6.79
N SER A 10 3.61 16.31 7.02
CA SER A 10 2.93 16.27 8.33
C SER A 10 2.02 15.04 8.55
N GLY A 11 1.91 14.15 7.56
CA GLY A 11 1.06 12.94 7.59
C GLY A 11 1.74 11.70 8.15
N TYR A 12 0.97 10.64 8.48
CA TYR A 12 1.51 9.36 8.96
C TYR A 12 2.37 8.64 7.92
N GLY A 13 2.00 8.67 6.64
CA GLY A 13 2.82 8.10 5.58
C GLY A 13 4.19 8.77 5.45
N ALA A 14 4.22 10.11 5.54
CA ALA A 14 5.47 10.85 5.46
C ALA A 14 6.40 10.55 6.67
N ILE A 15 5.85 10.42 7.89
CA ILE A 15 6.63 10.01 9.07
C ILE A 15 7.28 8.64 8.84
N GLU A 16 6.55 7.68 8.31
CA GLU A 16 7.10 6.36 8.02
C GLU A 16 8.15 6.40 6.91
N LEU A 17 7.92 7.18 5.85
CA LEU A 17 8.94 7.42 4.83
C LEU A 17 10.22 7.97 5.45
N ILE A 18 10.12 9.02 6.29
CA ILE A 18 11.26 9.61 6.98
C ILE A 18 11.97 8.56 7.82
N ARG A 19 11.23 7.81 8.65
CA ARG A 19 11.80 6.78 9.54
C ARG A 19 12.60 5.71 8.77
N LEU A 20 12.06 5.24 7.65
CA LEU A 20 12.66 4.18 6.85
C LEU A 20 13.83 4.70 6.00
N LEU A 21 13.66 5.86 5.36
CA LEU A 21 14.67 6.43 4.47
C LEU A 21 15.91 6.94 5.21
N GLN A 22 15.83 7.29 6.49
CA GLN A 22 17.01 7.66 7.28
C GLN A 22 18.07 6.56 7.37
N THR A 23 17.67 5.31 7.28
CA THR A 23 18.59 4.15 7.33
C THR A 23 18.89 3.59 5.95
N HIS A 24 18.40 4.22 4.88
CA HIS A 24 18.62 3.77 3.51
C HIS A 24 20.01 4.21 3.01
N PRO A 25 20.91 3.28 2.63
CA PRO A 25 22.31 3.62 2.37
C PRO A 25 22.54 4.43 1.08
N HIS A 26 21.57 4.44 0.15
CA HIS A 26 21.72 5.07 -1.17
C HIS A 26 20.88 6.33 -1.35
N VAL A 27 20.14 6.76 -0.29
CA VAL A 27 19.18 7.86 -0.36
C VAL A 27 19.54 8.97 0.64
N THR A 28 19.28 10.21 0.26
CA THR A 28 19.29 11.36 1.17
C THR A 28 17.92 12.06 1.09
N ILE A 29 17.28 12.28 2.22
CA ILE A 29 16.08 13.13 2.29
C ILE A 29 16.55 14.57 2.12
N ALA A 30 16.36 15.13 0.93
CA ALA A 30 16.75 16.49 0.60
C ALA A 30 15.69 17.48 1.11
N HIS A 31 14.42 17.21 0.84
CA HIS A 31 13.32 18.13 1.12
C HIS A 31 12.12 17.43 1.76
N ILE A 32 11.46 18.12 2.70
CA ILE A 32 10.20 17.70 3.31
C ILE A 32 9.17 18.82 3.09
N TYR A 33 8.22 18.58 2.21
CA TYR A 33 7.26 19.60 1.80
C TYR A 33 5.95 19.52 2.58
N SER A 34 5.45 20.68 3.01
CA SER A 34 4.14 20.84 3.64
C SER A 34 3.50 22.15 3.22
N HIS A 35 2.22 22.13 2.84
CA HIS A 35 1.48 23.34 2.51
C HIS A 35 1.13 24.18 3.77
N SER A 36 0.82 23.54 4.89
CA SER A 36 0.30 24.20 6.09
C SER A 36 1.37 24.56 7.13
N LYS A 37 2.63 24.14 6.93
CA LYS A 37 3.71 24.21 7.93
C LYS A 37 5.04 24.71 7.37
N VAL A 38 4.99 25.51 6.30
CA VAL A 38 6.20 26.08 5.67
C VAL A 38 7.03 26.81 6.72
N ASP A 39 8.35 26.62 6.67
CA ASP A 39 9.38 27.16 7.59
C ASP A 39 9.31 26.65 9.05
N GLU A 40 8.31 25.82 9.41
CA GLU A 40 8.23 25.21 10.74
C GLU A 40 9.28 24.09 10.86
N PRO A 41 10.09 24.05 11.96
CA PRO A 41 10.97 22.92 12.21
C PRO A 41 10.22 21.61 12.37
N LEU A 42 10.71 20.53 11.74
CA LEU A 42 10.09 19.19 11.79
C LEU A 42 9.81 18.73 13.23
N LYS A 43 10.75 19.01 14.14
CA LYS A 43 10.66 18.64 15.56
C LYS A 43 9.48 19.25 16.32
N LEU A 44 8.91 20.36 15.84
CA LEU A 44 7.71 20.95 16.47
C LEU A 44 6.45 20.16 16.16
N THR A 45 6.38 19.58 14.97
CA THR A 45 5.28 18.67 14.58
C THR A 45 5.49 17.24 15.08
N PHE A 46 6.76 16.80 15.15
CA PHE A 46 7.18 15.45 15.49
C PHE A 46 8.33 15.46 16.51
N PRO A 47 8.05 15.67 17.81
CA PRO A 47 9.09 15.80 18.84
C PRO A 47 10.03 14.60 18.96
N HIS A 48 9.57 13.39 18.60
CA HIS A 48 10.40 12.18 18.60
C HIS A 48 11.46 12.17 17.49
N LEU A 49 11.36 13.07 16.50
CA LEU A 49 12.33 13.28 15.42
C LEU A 49 13.21 14.53 15.68
N GLN A 50 13.40 14.93 16.95
CA GLN A 50 14.16 16.15 17.31
C GLN A 50 15.62 16.15 16.82
N HIS A 51 16.19 15.00 16.50
CA HIS A 51 17.54 14.87 15.93
C HIS A 51 17.59 15.28 14.44
N ILE A 52 16.44 15.41 13.76
CA ILE A 52 16.35 15.86 12.39
C ILE A 52 16.18 17.37 12.38
N MET A 53 17.16 18.08 11.81
CA MET A 53 17.22 19.55 11.86
C MET A 53 16.48 20.23 10.70
N GLN A 54 15.83 19.47 9.82
CA GLN A 54 15.10 19.99 8.67
C GLN A 54 13.84 20.77 9.07
N HIS A 55 13.44 21.67 8.18
CA HIS A 55 12.18 22.42 8.25
C HIS A 55 11.25 21.94 7.15
N PHE A 56 9.98 22.20 7.30
CA PHE A 56 9.04 22.02 6.20
C PHE A 56 9.23 23.13 5.17
N GLU A 57 9.18 22.78 3.90
CA GLU A 57 9.32 23.68 2.77
C GLU A 57 8.04 23.75 1.94
N ALA A 58 7.88 24.79 1.15
CA ALA A 58 6.87 24.85 0.11
C ALA A 58 7.32 24.02 -1.09
N LEU A 59 6.43 23.21 -1.66
CA LEU A 59 6.73 22.49 -2.90
C LEU A 59 6.85 23.50 -4.05
N THR A 60 7.97 23.48 -4.74
CA THR A 60 8.18 24.21 -5.98
C THR A 60 8.50 23.24 -7.10
N VAL A 61 7.97 23.49 -8.28
CA VAL A 61 8.28 22.71 -9.48
C VAL A 61 9.57 23.22 -10.11
N ASP A 62 9.73 24.54 -10.14
CA ASP A 62 10.95 25.19 -10.61
C ASP A 62 12.06 25.09 -9.56
N ASN A 63 13.28 24.81 -10.00
CA ASN A 63 14.45 24.61 -9.12
C ASN A 63 14.35 23.44 -8.13
N ASN A 64 13.47 22.47 -8.39
CA ASN A 64 13.46 21.24 -7.62
C ASN A 64 14.63 20.35 -8.04
N ASP A 65 15.49 19.97 -7.09
CA ASP A 65 16.70 19.21 -7.35
C ASP A 65 16.60 17.74 -6.86
N CYS A 66 15.37 17.28 -6.58
CA CYS A 66 15.11 15.89 -6.24
C CYS A 66 15.19 15.00 -7.47
N ASP A 67 15.79 13.82 -7.30
CA ASP A 67 15.74 12.73 -8.28
C ASP A 67 14.39 12.01 -8.24
N VAL A 68 13.80 11.89 -7.05
CA VAL A 68 12.49 11.26 -6.82
C VAL A 68 11.71 11.98 -5.72
N ILE A 69 10.40 12.07 -5.90
CA ILE A 69 9.49 12.67 -4.91
C ILE A 69 8.40 11.67 -4.52
N PHE A 70 8.24 11.43 -3.23
CA PHE A 70 7.11 10.69 -2.67
C PHE A 70 5.95 11.63 -2.35
N PHE A 71 4.76 11.28 -2.80
CA PHE A 71 3.54 12.00 -2.48
C PHE A 71 2.72 11.21 -1.46
N ALA A 72 2.70 11.68 -0.21
CA ALA A 72 1.88 11.17 0.88
C ALA A 72 0.73 12.15 1.21
N THR A 73 0.02 12.58 0.17
CA THR A 73 -1.00 13.64 0.21
C THR A 73 -2.39 13.10 -0.13
N PRO A 74 -3.48 13.86 0.14
CA PRO A 74 -4.79 13.57 -0.44
C PRO A 74 -4.75 13.63 -1.98
N ALA A 75 -5.57 12.81 -2.64
CA ALA A 75 -5.61 12.69 -4.10
C ALA A 75 -5.80 14.03 -4.87
N PRO A 76 -6.60 15.00 -4.43
CA PRO A 76 -6.68 16.29 -5.12
C PRO A 76 -5.35 17.04 -5.23
N VAL A 77 -4.50 16.95 -4.20
CA VAL A 77 -3.16 17.56 -4.20
C VAL A 77 -2.25 16.83 -5.20
N SER A 78 -2.23 15.51 -5.15
CA SER A 78 -1.43 14.69 -6.07
C SER A 78 -1.79 14.95 -7.52
N LYS A 79 -3.09 14.98 -7.86
CA LYS A 79 -3.56 15.27 -9.25
C LYS A 79 -3.09 16.58 -9.79
N THR A 80 -2.93 17.59 -8.93
CA THR A 80 -2.51 18.95 -9.36
C THR A 80 -1.00 19.09 -9.41
N CYS A 81 -0.28 18.52 -8.44
CA CYS A 81 1.14 18.78 -8.26
C CYS A 81 2.06 17.79 -9.00
N ILE A 82 1.59 16.56 -9.27
CA ILE A 82 2.43 15.52 -9.87
C ILE A 82 2.71 15.75 -11.35
N PRO A 83 1.71 16.04 -12.22
CA PRO A 83 1.96 16.12 -13.66
C PRO A 83 3.10 17.10 -14.05
N PRO A 84 3.18 18.32 -13.51
CA PRO A 84 4.28 19.24 -13.84
C PRO A 84 5.68 18.74 -13.43
N LEU A 85 5.77 17.91 -12.37
CA LEU A 85 7.05 17.33 -11.94
C LEU A 85 7.49 16.20 -12.87
N VAL A 86 6.54 15.36 -13.27
CA VAL A 86 6.75 14.27 -14.25
C VAL A 86 7.18 14.82 -15.60
N GLU A 87 6.56 15.90 -16.08
CA GLU A 87 6.95 16.61 -17.31
C GLU A 87 8.40 17.13 -17.26
N LYS A 88 8.91 17.45 -16.07
CA LYS A 88 10.31 17.86 -15.85
C LYS A 88 11.27 16.67 -15.71
N GLY A 89 10.77 15.45 -15.82
CA GLY A 89 11.59 14.25 -15.74
C GLY A 89 11.89 13.80 -14.30
N ILE A 90 11.24 14.39 -13.28
CA ILE A 90 11.38 13.94 -11.89
C ILE A 90 10.58 12.66 -11.71
N HIS A 91 11.19 11.63 -11.11
CA HIS A 91 10.45 10.43 -10.74
C HIS A 91 9.49 10.70 -9.58
N VAL A 92 8.29 10.19 -9.67
CA VAL A 92 7.27 10.36 -8.63
C VAL A 92 6.71 9.01 -8.20
N ILE A 93 6.64 8.79 -6.88
CA ILE A 93 5.96 7.64 -6.27
C ILE A 93 4.78 8.18 -5.47
N ASP A 94 3.57 7.97 -5.99
CA ASP A 94 2.34 8.48 -5.40
C ASP A 94 1.68 7.45 -4.47
N LEU A 95 1.58 7.76 -3.19
CA LEU A 95 0.91 6.95 -2.18
C LEU A 95 -0.59 7.28 -2.09
N SER A 96 -1.05 8.29 -2.81
CA SER A 96 -2.47 8.66 -2.85
C SER A 96 -3.28 7.73 -3.75
N GLY A 97 -4.60 7.95 -3.81
CA GLY A 97 -5.46 7.22 -4.73
C GLY A 97 -5.59 7.87 -6.12
N ALA A 98 -4.84 8.94 -6.42
CA ALA A 98 -5.06 9.80 -7.58
C ALA A 98 -4.96 9.08 -8.93
N PHE A 99 -4.00 8.14 -9.05
CA PHE A 99 -3.65 7.50 -10.33
C PHE A 99 -3.84 5.97 -10.32
N ARG A 100 -4.51 5.41 -9.30
CA ARG A 100 -4.68 3.95 -9.17
C ARG A 100 -5.72 3.38 -10.12
N ILE A 101 -6.84 4.10 -10.31
CA ILE A 101 -7.98 3.64 -11.10
C ILE A 101 -7.88 4.24 -12.51
N LYS A 102 -7.79 3.37 -13.52
CA LYS A 102 -7.64 3.78 -14.93
C LYS A 102 -8.93 4.32 -15.54
N ASN A 103 -10.08 3.79 -15.11
CA ASN A 103 -11.38 4.24 -15.56
C ASN A 103 -11.85 5.45 -14.73
N ARG A 104 -11.98 6.61 -15.39
CA ARG A 104 -12.36 7.86 -14.75
C ARG A 104 -13.76 7.83 -14.14
N GLU A 105 -14.73 7.20 -14.79
CA GLU A 105 -16.10 7.10 -14.29
C GLU A 105 -16.15 6.28 -12.99
N ILE A 106 -15.41 5.16 -12.95
CA ILE A 106 -15.27 4.34 -11.74
C ILE A 106 -14.58 5.13 -10.63
N TYR A 107 -13.50 5.85 -10.95
CA TYR A 107 -12.84 6.72 -9.97
C TYR A 107 -13.82 7.73 -9.37
N GLU A 108 -14.53 8.49 -10.21
CA GLU A 108 -15.46 9.53 -9.78
C GLU A 108 -16.64 8.96 -8.98
N ALA A 109 -17.11 7.75 -9.33
CA ALA A 109 -18.16 7.06 -8.60
C ALA A 109 -17.75 6.71 -7.16
N TYR A 110 -16.50 6.32 -6.92
CA TYR A 110 -16.03 5.89 -5.60
C TYR A 110 -15.34 6.99 -4.80
N TYR A 111 -14.56 7.87 -5.44
CA TYR A 111 -13.84 8.94 -4.76
C TYR A 111 -14.68 10.21 -4.55
N LYS A 112 -15.79 10.37 -5.29
CA LYS A 112 -16.68 11.53 -5.25
C LYS A 112 -15.98 12.84 -5.59
N GLU A 113 -15.03 12.77 -6.48
CA GLU A 113 -14.24 13.91 -6.99
C GLU A 113 -13.80 13.65 -8.42
N THR A 114 -13.45 14.69 -9.16
CA THR A 114 -12.99 14.57 -10.56
C THR A 114 -11.71 13.74 -10.66
N ALA A 115 -11.66 12.81 -11.59
CA ALA A 115 -10.49 12.01 -11.88
C ALA A 115 -9.33 12.87 -12.47
N ALA A 116 -8.11 12.34 -12.41
CA ALA A 116 -6.97 12.90 -13.13
C ALA A 116 -7.20 12.87 -14.67
N ALA A 117 -6.38 13.59 -15.44
CA ALA A 117 -6.43 13.52 -16.88
C ALA A 117 -6.15 12.09 -17.37
N GLN A 118 -6.79 11.68 -18.47
CA GLN A 118 -6.66 10.30 -18.95
C GLN A 118 -5.23 9.95 -19.34
N ASP A 119 -4.49 10.93 -19.89
CA ASP A 119 -3.09 10.74 -20.26
C ASP A 119 -2.21 10.47 -19.04
N ASP A 120 -2.41 11.21 -17.94
CA ASP A 120 -1.70 10.95 -16.66
C ASP A 120 -2.05 9.58 -16.08
N LEU A 121 -3.34 9.18 -16.15
CA LEU A 121 -3.77 7.86 -15.72
C LEU A 121 -3.12 6.76 -16.54
N ASN A 122 -3.01 6.92 -17.85
CA ASN A 122 -2.38 5.96 -18.76
C ASN A 122 -0.88 5.86 -18.50
N HIS A 123 -0.23 6.99 -18.22
CA HIS A 123 1.19 7.09 -17.97
C HIS A 123 1.59 6.47 -16.61
N ALA A 124 0.76 6.61 -15.58
CA ALA A 124 1.03 6.07 -14.25
C ALA A 124 1.09 4.54 -14.26
N ILE A 125 2.13 3.96 -13.65
CA ILE A 125 2.26 2.52 -13.46
C ILE A 125 1.76 2.16 -12.05
N TYR A 126 0.70 1.36 -11.97
CA TYR A 126 0.26 0.78 -10.70
C TYR A 126 1.20 -0.35 -10.31
N SER A 127 1.81 -0.28 -9.14
CA SER A 127 2.90 -1.18 -8.78
C SER A 127 2.74 -1.83 -7.41
N ILE A 128 2.53 -3.15 -7.42
CA ILE A 128 2.88 -4.03 -6.30
C ILE A 128 4.27 -4.59 -6.61
N SER A 129 5.24 -4.25 -5.76
CA SER A 129 6.67 -4.44 -6.02
C SER A 129 7.07 -5.90 -6.27
N GLU A 130 6.32 -6.86 -5.74
CA GLU A 130 6.61 -8.30 -5.87
C GLU A 130 6.53 -8.82 -7.32
N TRP A 131 5.85 -8.08 -8.21
CA TRP A 131 5.63 -8.52 -9.60
C TRP A 131 6.09 -7.50 -10.63
N GLN A 132 6.74 -6.43 -10.19
CA GLN A 132 7.15 -5.35 -11.08
C GLN A 132 8.63 -5.42 -11.45
N SER A 133 8.89 -5.08 -12.69
CA SER A 133 10.17 -4.59 -13.16
C SER A 133 9.91 -3.27 -13.88
N PHE A 134 10.74 -2.27 -13.68
CA PHE A 134 10.59 -0.99 -14.34
C PHE A 134 11.61 -0.84 -15.47
N ASP A 135 11.18 -0.25 -16.58
CA ASP A 135 12.12 0.33 -17.54
C ASP A 135 12.46 1.75 -17.04
N ASN A 136 13.67 1.91 -16.52
CA ASN A 136 14.16 3.16 -15.93
C ASN A 136 14.13 4.34 -16.91
N ASN A 137 14.07 4.08 -18.22
CA ASN A 137 14.04 5.14 -19.26
C ASN A 137 12.63 5.63 -19.58
N GLY A 138 11.57 4.97 -19.12
CA GLY A 138 10.19 5.31 -19.44
C GLY A 138 9.26 5.45 -18.24
N THR A 139 9.67 4.99 -17.05
CA THR A 139 8.83 4.98 -15.85
C THR A 139 9.17 6.14 -14.94
N ASN A 140 8.38 7.20 -14.95
CA ASN A 140 8.57 8.33 -14.04
C ASN A 140 7.37 8.64 -13.13
N LEU A 141 6.26 7.89 -13.23
CA LEU A 141 5.13 7.98 -12.32
C LEU A 141 4.68 6.59 -11.86
N ILE A 142 4.94 6.28 -10.60
CA ILE A 142 4.53 5.04 -9.95
C ILE A 142 3.35 5.34 -9.02
N SER A 143 2.22 4.68 -9.27
CA SER A 143 1.06 4.71 -8.39
C SER A 143 1.14 3.55 -7.40
N ASN A 144 1.50 3.87 -6.16
CA ASN A 144 1.66 2.89 -5.08
C ASN A 144 0.28 2.37 -4.60
N PRO A 145 0.11 1.07 -4.35
CA PRO A 145 -1.18 0.50 -3.99
C PRO A 145 -1.70 1.00 -2.65
N GLY A 146 -3.01 0.87 -2.44
CA GLY A 146 -3.64 1.06 -1.15
C GLY A 146 -3.33 -0.07 -0.18
N CYS A 147 -3.46 0.18 1.12
CA CYS A 147 -3.09 -0.79 2.15
C CYS A 147 -3.93 -2.08 2.12
N PHE A 148 -5.25 -1.99 1.96
CA PHE A 148 -6.09 -3.19 1.79
C PHE A 148 -5.80 -3.93 0.47
N PRO A 149 -5.70 -3.23 -0.70
CA PRO A 149 -5.25 -3.87 -1.94
C PRO A 149 -3.93 -4.63 -1.78
N THR A 150 -2.92 -4.03 -1.14
CA THR A 150 -1.63 -4.72 -0.93
C THR A 150 -1.81 -6.05 -0.20
N ALA A 151 -2.49 -6.06 0.96
CA ALA A 151 -2.72 -7.30 1.72
C ALA A 151 -3.53 -8.33 0.93
N THR A 152 -4.55 -7.87 0.21
CA THR A 152 -5.49 -8.73 -0.52
C THR A 152 -4.87 -9.32 -1.78
N LEU A 153 -4.22 -8.47 -2.57
CA LEU A 153 -3.65 -8.89 -3.86
C LEU A 153 -2.47 -9.83 -3.66
N LEU A 154 -1.62 -9.60 -2.64
CA LEU A 154 -0.55 -10.54 -2.28
C LEU A 154 -1.09 -11.94 -1.91
N ALA A 155 -2.28 -12.04 -1.33
CA ALA A 155 -2.87 -13.34 -1.03
C ALA A 155 -3.55 -13.99 -2.25
N LEU A 156 -4.20 -13.21 -3.12
CA LEU A 156 -5.02 -13.74 -4.22
C LEU A 156 -4.26 -13.94 -5.53
N HIS A 157 -3.22 -13.14 -5.78
CA HIS A 157 -2.51 -13.15 -7.06
C HIS A 157 -2.05 -14.55 -7.51
N PRO A 158 -1.40 -15.37 -6.66
CA PRO A 158 -0.97 -16.70 -7.09
C PRO A 158 -2.13 -17.60 -7.54
N LEU A 159 -3.25 -17.54 -6.80
CA LEU A 159 -4.41 -18.39 -7.08
C LEU A 159 -5.10 -18.00 -8.39
N ILE A 160 -5.16 -16.68 -8.69
CA ILE A 160 -5.78 -16.17 -9.90
C ILE A 160 -4.88 -16.40 -11.12
N SER A 161 -3.56 -16.18 -10.96
CA SER A 161 -2.57 -16.45 -12.02
C SER A 161 -2.58 -17.92 -12.45
N GLU A 162 -2.71 -18.84 -11.49
CA GLU A 162 -2.81 -20.29 -11.74
C GLU A 162 -4.23 -20.74 -12.18
N LYS A 163 -5.20 -19.80 -12.23
CA LYS A 163 -6.58 -20.06 -12.66
C LYS A 163 -7.31 -21.14 -11.85
N ILE A 164 -7.01 -21.20 -10.55
CA ILE A 164 -7.53 -22.24 -9.66
C ILE A 164 -8.72 -21.76 -8.80
N VAL A 165 -9.26 -20.58 -9.05
CA VAL A 165 -10.36 -19.99 -8.28
C VAL A 165 -11.60 -19.74 -9.14
N ASP A 166 -12.78 -19.87 -8.52
CA ASP A 166 -14.02 -19.32 -9.05
C ASP A 166 -14.05 -17.81 -8.76
N LEU A 167 -13.85 -17.02 -9.82
CA LEU A 167 -13.75 -15.56 -9.74
C LEU A 167 -15.02 -14.89 -9.22
N SER A 168 -16.17 -15.56 -9.24
CA SER A 168 -17.43 -15.05 -8.72
C SER A 168 -17.59 -15.21 -7.19
N SER A 169 -16.67 -15.94 -6.55
CA SER A 169 -16.78 -16.35 -5.16
C SER A 169 -15.95 -15.54 -4.17
N ILE A 170 -15.21 -14.53 -4.61
CA ILE A 170 -14.20 -13.83 -3.81
C ILE A 170 -14.86 -12.94 -2.75
N ILE A 171 -14.66 -13.28 -1.48
CA ILE A 171 -15.12 -12.50 -0.32
C ILE A 171 -13.90 -12.07 0.50
N ILE A 172 -13.80 -10.79 0.78
CA ILE A 172 -12.70 -10.16 1.52
C ILE A 172 -13.29 -9.47 2.75
N ASP A 173 -13.06 -10.05 3.92
CA ASP A 173 -13.45 -9.51 5.22
C ASP A 173 -12.21 -8.95 5.92
N ALA A 174 -12.01 -7.63 5.84
CA ALA A 174 -10.77 -6.98 6.22
C ALA A 174 -10.92 -6.10 7.47
N LYS A 175 -9.93 -6.13 8.35
CA LYS A 175 -9.85 -5.35 9.59
C LYS A 175 -8.64 -4.42 9.49
N THR A 176 -8.79 -3.15 9.89
CA THR A 176 -7.70 -2.16 9.90
C THR A 176 -7.64 -1.35 11.18
N GLY A 177 -6.44 -1.00 11.58
CA GLY A 177 -6.21 -0.02 12.64
C GLY A 177 -6.54 1.41 12.20
N VAL A 178 -6.73 2.29 13.19
CA VAL A 178 -7.20 3.69 12.99
C VAL A 178 -6.23 4.58 12.23
N SER A 179 -4.94 4.26 12.22
CA SER A 179 -3.94 5.04 11.45
C SER A 179 -4.20 5.06 9.94
N GLY A 180 -4.97 4.07 9.43
CA GLY A 180 -5.40 4.03 8.02
C GLY A 180 -6.34 5.17 7.63
N ALA A 181 -7.02 5.80 8.58
CA ALA A 181 -7.84 7.00 8.35
C ALA A 181 -7.00 8.29 8.21
N GLY A 182 -5.70 8.24 8.43
CA GLY A 182 -4.81 9.38 8.42
C GLY A 182 -4.88 10.21 9.71
N ARG A 183 -4.29 11.40 9.68
CA ARG A 183 -4.13 12.28 10.85
C ARG A 183 -5.24 13.32 11.01
N SER A 184 -6.13 13.41 10.04
CA SER A 184 -7.26 14.34 10.08
C SER A 184 -8.26 13.98 11.17
N LEU A 185 -8.74 14.98 11.87
CA LEU A 185 -9.73 14.79 12.93
C LEU A 185 -11.06 14.31 12.35
N SER A 186 -11.61 13.23 12.90
CA SER A 186 -12.95 12.77 12.59
C SER A 186 -13.56 12.09 13.82
N GLN A 187 -14.87 12.18 13.96
CA GLN A 187 -15.59 11.56 15.07
C GLN A 187 -15.31 10.05 15.14
N ARG A 188 -15.27 9.37 14.00
CA ARG A 188 -15.08 7.92 13.92
C ARG A 188 -13.78 7.43 14.55
N VAL A 189 -12.71 8.22 14.52
CA VAL A 189 -11.40 7.87 15.09
C VAL A 189 -11.11 8.61 16.40
N HIS A 190 -12.11 9.29 16.96
CA HIS A 190 -12.01 9.89 18.29
C HIS A 190 -11.90 8.79 19.34
N PHE A 191 -11.03 8.97 20.34
CA PHE A 191 -10.69 7.91 21.30
C PHE A 191 -11.92 7.25 21.95
N SER A 192 -12.88 8.05 22.49
CA SER A 192 -14.06 7.52 23.14
C SER A 192 -15.07 6.83 22.20
N GLU A 193 -15.00 7.10 20.90
CA GLU A 193 -15.84 6.43 19.89
C GLU A 193 -15.19 5.13 19.38
N MET A 194 -13.87 5.07 19.43
CA MET A 194 -13.09 3.96 18.85
C MET A 194 -12.66 2.93 19.88
N ASN A 195 -12.40 3.36 21.12
CA ASN A 195 -11.93 2.44 22.16
C ASN A 195 -12.98 1.36 22.44
N GLU A 196 -12.56 0.09 22.51
CA GLU A 196 -13.44 -1.08 22.73
C GLU A 196 -14.56 -1.24 21.68
N ASN A 197 -14.42 -0.61 20.49
CA ASN A 197 -15.43 -0.62 19.43
C ASN A 197 -14.87 -1.19 18.12
N LEU A 198 -15.62 -2.10 17.50
CA LEU A 198 -15.32 -2.66 16.18
C LEU A 198 -16.51 -2.36 15.26
N SER A 199 -16.25 -1.75 14.11
CA SER A 199 -17.31 -1.35 13.21
C SER A 199 -16.97 -1.57 11.74
N ALA A 200 -17.91 -2.16 11.00
CA ALA A 200 -17.83 -2.17 9.55
C ALA A 200 -18.10 -0.76 8.99
N TYR A 201 -17.42 -0.41 7.90
CA TYR A 201 -17.63 0.89 7.26
C TYR A 201 -17.52 0.80 5.74
N ALA A 202 -18.13 1.78 5.07
CA ALA A 202 -18.08 1.92 3.61
C ALA A 202 -18.40 0.63 2.83
N ILE A 203 -19.31 -0.21 3.34
CA ILE A 203 -19.73 -1.45 2.67
C ILE A 203 -20.30 -1.09 1.29
N GLY A 204 -19.79 -1.78 0.25
CA GLY A 204 -20.21 -1.59 -1.13
C GLY A 204 -19.65 -0.33 -1.82
N ASN A 205 -19.09 0.65 -1.08
CA ASN A 205 -18.63 1.93 -1.63
C ASN A 205 -17.20 2.34 -1.20
N HIS A 206 -16.41 1.42 -0.66
CA HIS A 206 -15.04 1.72 -0.27
C HIS A 206 -14.13 1.88 -1.51
N LYS A 207 -13.33 2.95 -1.53
CA LYS A 207 -12.45 3.31 -2.65
C LYS A 207 -11.41 2.23 -3.04
N HIS A 208 -11.06 1.31 -2.14
CA HIS A 208 -10.15 0.21 -2.45
C HIS A 208 -10.83 -0.97 -3.17
N LYS A 209 -12.17 -1.06 -3.17
CA LYS A 209 -12.88 -2.12 -3.89
C LYS A 209 -12.58 -2.10 -5.39
N PRO A 210 -12.80 -0.99 -6.11
CA PRO A 210 -12.51 -0.94 -7.56
C PRO A 210 -11.00 -1.08 -7.87
N GLU A 211 -10.11 -0.70 -6.96
CA GLU A 211 -8.68 -0.92 -7.09
C GLU A 211 -8.34 -2.43 -7.10
N ILE A 212 -8.91 -3.18 -6.16
CA ILE A 212 -8.77 -4.65 -6.09
C ILE A 212 -9.36 -5.30 -7.35
N GLU A 213 -10.59 -4.94 -7.71
CA GLU A 213 -11.29 -5.50 -8.88
C GLU A 213 -10.53 -5.24 -10.18
N GLN A 214 -10.05 -4.01 -10.39
CA GLN A 214 -9.26 -3.66 -11.58
C GLN A 214 -8.01 -4.54 -11.71
N TYR A 215 -7.25 -4.69 -10.62
CA TYR A 215 -6.01 -5.46 -10.67
C TYR A 215 -6.26 -6.95 -10.86
N LEU A 216 -7.24 -7.52 -10.13
CA LEU A 216 -7.62 -8.93 -10.29
C LEU A 216 -8.14 -9.22 -11.71
N SER A 217 -8.87 -8.26 -12.31
CA SER A 217 -9.36 -8.38 -13.69
C SER A 217 -8.21 -8.41 -14.70
N ILE A 218 -7.15 -7.61 -14.48
CA ILE A 218 -5.95 -7.63 -15.32
C ILE A 218 -5.27 -9.01 -15.24
N ILE A 219 -5.09 -9.57 -14.04
CA ILE A 219 -4.46 -10.89 -13.87
C ILE A 219 -5.32 -12.00 -14.48
N ALA A 220 -6.63 -11.96 -14.25
CA ALA A 220 -7.56 -12.97 -14.72
C ALA A 220 -7.81 -12.92 -16.25
N GLY A 221 -7.53 -11.76 -16.89
CA GLY A 221 -7.87 -11.50 -18.29
C GLY A 221 -9.37 -11.37 -18.56
N GLN A 222 -10.17 -11.16 -17.51
CA GLN A 222 -11.62 -10.97 -17.56
C GLN A 222 -12.10 -10.19 -16.34
N ASP A 223 -13.31 -9.64 -16.40
CA ASP A 223 -13.88 -8.86 -15.29
C ASP A 223 -14.04 -9.71 -14.03
N VAL A 224 -13.54 -9.16 -12.92
CA VAL A 224 -13.64 -9.75 -11.57
C VAL A 224 -14.37 -8.78 -10.66
N SER A 225 -15.35 -9.28 -9.94
CA SER A 225 -16.05 -8.54 -8.87
C SER A 225 -15.81 -9.22 -7.54
N VAL A 226 -15.65 -8.41 -6.47
CA VAL A 226 -15.41 -8.92 -5.12
C VAL A 226 -16.46 -8.39 -4.14
N ILE A 227 -16.77 -9.19 -3.12
CA ILE A 227 -17.42 -8.69 -1.92
C ILE A 227 -16.31 -8.20 -0.98
N PHE A 228 -16.28 -6.89 -0.69
CA PHE A 228 -15.28 -6.28 0.17
C PHE A 228 -15.94 -5.60 1.36
N THR A 229 -15.63 -6.07 2.57
CA THR A 229 -16.18 -5.57 3.82
C THR A 229 -15.04 -5.14 4.76
N PRO A 230 -14.71 -3.85 4.78
CA PRO A 230 -13.67 -3.34 5.70
C PRO A 230 -14.27 -3.04 7.08
N HIS A 231 -13.47 -3.31 8.13
CA HIS A 231 -13.79 -2.98 9.51
C HIS A 231 -12.69 -2.12 10.12
N LEU A 232 -13.09 -1.15 10.92
CA LEU A 232 -12.20 -0.39 11.79
C LEU A 232 -12.18 -1.07 13.16
N VAL A 233 -10.96 -1.34 13.67
CA VAL A 233 -10.76 -2.02 14.95
C VAL A 233 -9.94 -1.14 15.89
N PRO A 234 -10.08 -1.31 17.24
CA PRO A 234 -9.46 -0.45 18.24
C PRO A 234 -7.95 -0.77 18.42
N MET A 235 -7.20 -0.66 17.34
CA MET A 235 -5.75 -0.74 17.33
C MET A 235 -5.17 0.40 16.49
N THR A 236 -3.92 0.80 16.74
CA THR A 236 -3.31 1.90 16.01
C THR A 236 -2.92 1.47 14.60
N ARG A 237 -2.23 0.36 14.44
CA ARG A 237 -1.68 -0.13 13.16
C ARG A 237 -2.06 -1.57 12.92
N GLY A 238 -1.97 -1.96 11.66
CA GLY A 238 -2.15 -3.32 11.18
C GLY A 238 -3.37 -3.47 10.29
N ILE A 239 -3.27 -4.38 9.33
CA ILE A 239 -4.38 -4.92 8.56
C ILE A 239 -4.35 -6.43 8.70
N LEU A 240 -5.54 -7.02 8.91
CA LEU A 240 -5.78 -8.45 8.78
C LEU A 240 -6.93 -8.63 7.81
N SER A 241 -6.65 -9.24 6.65
CA SER A 241 -7.64 -9.60 5.64
C SER A 241 -7.90 -11.10 5.70
N THR A 242 -9.13 -11.49 6.03
CA THR A 242 -9.60 -12.87 5.87
C THR A 242 -10.31 -12.96 4.53
N ILE A 243 -9.81 -13.82 3.65
CA ILE A 243 -10.27 -13.95 2.29
C ILE A 243 -10.80 -15.36 2.08
N TYR A 244 -12.02 -15.46 1.57
CA TYR A 244 -12.68 -16.72 1.23
C TYR A 244 -12.84 -16.79 -0.28
N VAL A 245 -12.44 -17.92 -0.88
CA VAL A 245 -12.58 -18.13 -2.31
C VAL A 245 -12.81 -19.61 -2.62
N LYS A 246 -13.75 -19.91 -3.52
CA LYS A 246 -13.98 -21.27 -4.02
C LYS A 246 -12.85 -21.67 -4.98
N LEU A 247 -12.34 -22.88 -4.79
CA LEU A 247 -11.38 -23.47 -5.69
C LEU A 247 -12.11 -24.17 -6.85
N SER A 248 -11.58 -24.08 -8.06
CA SER A 248 -12.18 -24.64 -9.27
C SER A 248 -11.88 -26.14 -9.47
N SER A 249 -11.00 -26.70 -8.64
CA SER A 249 -10.62 -28.11 -8.62
C SER A 249 -10.24 -28.54 -7.19
N GLU A 250 -10.03 -29.84 -7.00
CA GLU A 250 -9.67 -30.38 -5.69
C GLU A 250 -8.26 -29.94 -5.28
N TYR A 251 -8.20 -29.25 -4.14
CA TYR A 251 -6.98 -28.85 -3.44
C TYR A 251 -7.06 -29.26 -1.98
N THR A 252 -5.90 -29.61 -1.42
CA THR A 252 -5.72 -29.71 0.03
C THR A 252 -4.95 -28.49 0.54
N THR A 253 -4.93 -28.30 1.86
CA THR A 253 -4.11 -27.25 2.50
C THR A 253 -2.64 -27.39 2.09
N GLU A 254 -2.10 -28.62 2.06
CA GLU A 254 -0.71 -28.89 1.70
C GLU A 254 -0.39 -28.52 0.25
N SER A 255 -1.27 -28.88 -0.69
CA SER A 255 -1.05 -28.58 -2.11
C SER A 255 -1.09 -27.07 -2.37
N LEU A 256 -2.05 -26.35 -1.77
CA LEU A 256 -2.15 -24.89 -1.90
C LEU A 256 -1.00 -24.18 -1.20
N HIS A 257 -0.60 -24.64 0.00
CA HIS A 257 0.56 -24.13 0.73
C HIS A 257 1.85 -24.27 -0.10
N LYS A 258 2.08 -25.43 -0.72
CA LYS A 258 3.24 -25.67 -1.59
C LYS A 258 3.26 -24.74 -2.79
N LEU A 259 2.11 -24.52 -3.43
CA LEU A 259 1.97 -23.58 -4.55
C LEU A 259 2.36 -22.17 -4.12
N MET A 260 1.76 -21.66 -3.05
CA MET A 260 2.01 -20.30 -2.52
C MET A 260 3.47 -20.11 -2.09
N THR A 261 4.05 -21.10 -1.41
CA THR A 261 5.46 -21.07 -0.98
C THR A 261 6.41 -21.03 -2.17
N SER A 262 6.13 -21.83 -3.20
CA SER A 262 6.93 -21.83 -4.43
C SER A 262 6.81 -20.50 -5.18
N TYR A 263 5.61 -19.93 -5.23
CA TYR A 263 5.33 -18.68 -5.91
C TYR A 263 6.14 -17.52 -5.30
N TYR A 264 6.20 -17.44 -3.97
CA TYR A 264 6.87 -16.36 -3.24
C TYR A 264 8.31 -16.71 -2.81
N ALA A 265 8.91 -17.78 -3.32
CA ALA A 265 10.25 -18.23 -2.91
C ALA A 265 11.34 -17.14 -3.05
N ASN A 266 11.20 -16.23 -4.01
CA ASN A 266 12.14 -15.15 -4.28
C ASN A 266 11.63 -13.77 -3.82
N GLN A 267 10.55 -13.71 -3.03
CA GLN A 267 9.96 -12.47 -2.55
C GLN A 267 10.20 -12.31 -1.03
N PRO A 268 11.26 -11.60 -0.63
CA PRO A 268 11.73 -11.60 0.75
C PRO A 268 10.73 -11.04 1.76
N PHE A 269 9.77 -10.23 1.30
CA PHE A 269 8.77 -9.60 2.18
C PHE A 269 7.44 -10.33 2.23
N VAL A 270 7.25 -11.41 1.48
CA VAL A 270 6.04 -12.25 1.57
C VAL A 270 6.40 -13.56 2.24
N ARG A 271 5.81 -13.82 3.42
CA ARG A 271 6.08 -15.03 4.20
C ARG A 271 4.83 -15.90 4.27
N ILE A 272 4.91 -17.10 3.72
CA ILE A 272 3.85 -18.10 3.87
C ILE A 272 4.07 -18.81 5.20
N ARG A 273 3.05 -18.77 6.07
CA ARG A 273 3.11 -19.36 7.43
C ARG A 273 3.01 -20.88 7.34
N ASP A 274 3.66 -21.57 8.27
CA ASP A 274 3.58 -23.01 8.36
C ASP A 274 2.13 -23.49 8.48
N ILE A 275 1.83 -24.66 7.93
CA ILE A 275 0.49 -25.26 7.95
C ILE A 275 -0.02 -25.36 9.40
N GLY A 276 -1.27 -24.92 9.60
CA GLY A 276 -1.90 -24.88 10.92
C GLY A 276 -1.58 -23.62 11.74
N THR A 277 -0.76 -22.68 11.21
CA THR A 277 -0.48 -21.39 11.86
C THR A 277 -1.06 -20.22 11.07
N PHE A 278 -1.60 -19.24 11.80
CA PHE A 278 -2.17 -18.02 11.19
C PHE A 278 -1.52 -16.78 11.78
N PRO A 279 -1.17 -15.81 10.92
CA PRO A 279 -0.46 -14.61 11.36
C PRO A 279 -1.35 -13.65 12.15
N THR A 280 -0.72 -12.84 13.01
CA THR A 280 -1.35 -11.75 13.74
C THR A 280 -0.74 -10.39 13.37
N THR A 281 -1.47 -9.30 13.57
CA THR A 281 -1.02 -7.95 13.23
C THR A 281 0.25 -7.52 13.97
N LYS A 282 0.50 -8.03 15.18
CA LYS A 282 1.72 -7.74 15.94
C LYS A 282 2.98 -8.35 15.31
N GLU A 283 2.86 -9.47 14.62
CA GLU A 283 3.99 -10.19 14.04
C GLU A 283 4.60 -9.51 12.81
N VAL A 284 3.95 -8.46 12.32
CA VAL A 284 4.43 -7.64 11.18
C VAL A 284 4.56 -6.15 11.53
N LEU A 285 4.26 -5.75 12.76
CA LEU A 285 4.23 -4.36 13.19
C LEU A 285 5.57 -3.66 12.95
N GLY A 286 5.53 -2.51 12.27
CA GLY A 286 6.70 -1.67 11.99
C GLY A 286 7.65 -2.22 10.92
N SER A 287 7.32 -3.35 10.28
CA SER A 287 8.12 -4.03 9.26
C SER A 287 7.45 -4.04 7.88
N ASN A 288 8.24 -4.36 6.85
CA ASN A 288 7.74 -4.47 5.48
C ASN A 288 7.22 -5.88 5.11
N TYR A 289 6.99 -6.74 6.10
CA TYR A 289 6.50 -8.09 5.84
C TYR A 289 4.99 -8.14 5.60
N CYS A 290 4.61 -9.06 4.70
CA CYS A 290 3.26 -9.57 4.53
C CYS A 290 3.27 -11.06 4.88
N ASP A 291 2.56 -11.44 5.94
CA ASP A 291 2.43 -12.83 6.37
C ASP A 291 1.10 -13.40 5.91
N ILE A 292 1.12 -14.59 5.32
CA ILE A 292 -0.08 -15.24 4.79
C ILE A 292 -0.22 -16.64 5.37
N GLY A 293 -1.32 -16.88 6.09
CA GLY A 293 -1.76 -18.20 6.55
C GLY A 293 -2.80 -18.78 5.60
N ILE A 294 -2.80 -20.09 5.42
CA ILE A 294 -3.60 -20.80 4.42
C ILE A 294 -4.33 -21.98 5.07
N TYR A 295 -5.61 -22.12 4.74
CA TYR A 295 -6.41 -23.29 5.03
C TYR A 295 -7.35 -23.60 3.87
N VAL A 296 -7.54 -24.87 3.56
CA VAL A 296 -8.55 -25.32 2.60
C VAL A 296 -9.58 -26.17 3.33
N ASP A 297 -10.83 -25.75 3.28
CA ASP A 297 -11.95 -26.59 3.65
C ASP A 297 -12.23 -27.56 2.46
N GLU A 298 -11.72 -28.78 2.59
CA GLU A 298 -11.81 -29.78 1.54
C GLU A 298 -13.25 -30.23 1.25
N THR A 299 -14.14 -30.12 2.25
CA THR A 299 -15.56 -30.48 2.07
C THR A 299 -16.27 -29.51 1.11
N THR A 300 -15.95 -28.22 1.25
CA THR A 300 -16.59 -27.17 0.43
C THR A 300 -15.68 -26.66 -0.69
N GLN A 301 -14.45 -27.16 -0.79
CA GLN A 301 -13.41 -26.67 -1.67
C GLN A 301 -13.27 -25.14 -1.58
N THR A 302 -13.20 -24.63 -0.35
CA THR A 302 -13.05 -23.20 -0.07
C THR A 302 -11.67 -22.94 0.53
N ALA A 303 -10.85 -22.13 -0.15
CA ALA A 303 -9.63 -21.62 0.45
C ALA A 303 -9.95 -20.45 1.39
N ILE A 304 -9.33 -20.44 2.56
CA ILE A 304 -9.35 -19.36 3.55
C ILE A 304 -7.91 -18.87 3.66
N LEU A 305 -7.69 -17.62 3.23
CA LEU A 305 -6.39 -16.96 3.30
C LEU A 305 -6.45 -15.86 4.37
N VAL A 306 -5.49 -15.85 5.28
CA VAL A 306 -5.36 -14.78 6.28
C VAL A 306 -4.08 -14.02 5.96
N SER A 307 -4.23 -12.81 5.42
CA SER A 307 -3.12 -11.94 5.04
C SER A 307 -2.98 -10.78 6.01
N VAL A 308 -1.77 -10.55 6.52
CA VAL A 308 -1.50 -9.56 7.56
C VAL A 308 -0.32 -8.67 7.17
N ILE A 309 -0.48 -7.35 7.33
CA ILE A 309 0.56 -6.34 7.08
C ILE A 309 0.51 -5.23 8.13
N ASP A 310 1.59 -4.47 8.28
CA ASP A 310 1.53 -3.11 8.82
C ASP A 310 1.00 -2.15 7.73
N ASN A 311 -0.15 -1.52 7.98
CA ASN A 311 -0.82 -0.67 7.00
C ASN A 311 -0.06 0.60 6.62
N LEU A 312 0.87 1.08 7.47
CA LEU A 312 1.71 2.25 7.19
C LEU A 312 3.05 1.88 6.55
N VAL A 313 3.52 0.64 6.72
CA VAL A 313 4.79 0.16 6.15
C VAL A 313 4.51 -0.62 4.87
N LYS A 314 4.27 -1.92 4.92
CA LYS A 314 3.98 -2.72 3.71
C LYS A 314 2.74 -2.22 2.97
N GLY A 315 1.75 -1.71 3.70
CA GLY A 315 0.54 -1.14 3.12
C GLY A 315 0.71 0.26 2.50
N ALA A 316 1.86 0.93 2.68
CA ALA A 316 2.08 2.30 2.20
C ALA A 316 3.57 2.59 1.95
N SER A 317 4.28 3.10 2.97
CA SER A 317 5.61 3.69 2.82
C SER A 317 6.69 2.66 2.50
N GLY A 318 6.63 1.47 3.08
CA GLY A 318 7.58 0.40 2.79
C GLY A 318 7.43 -0.13 1.36
N GLN A 319 6.18 -0.31 0.89
CA GLN A 319 5.89 -0.65 -0.50
C GLN A 319 6.43 0.43 -1.47
N ALA A 320 6.28 1.71 -1.11
CA ALA A 320 6.78 2.81 -1.91
C ALA A 320 8.32 2.83 -1.97
N ILE A 321 9.01 2.53 -0.87
CA ILE A 321 10.48 2.41 -0.84
C ILE A 321 10.93 1.15 -1.61
N GLN A 322 10.20 0.06 -1.54
CA GLN A 322 10.47 -1.12 -2.36
C GLN A 322 10.37 -0.80 -3.86
N ASN A 323 9.37 0.00 -4.26
CA ASN A 323 9.24 0.51 -5.62
C ASN A 323 10.42 1.43 -6.01
N LEU A 324 10.89 2.29 -5.11
CA LEU A 324 12.11 3.10 -5.32
C LEU A 324 13.33 2.18 -5.54
N ASN A 325 13.48 1.13 -4.74
CA ASN A 325 14.60 0.20 -4.86
C ASN A 325 14.62 -0.47 -6.24
N ILE A 326 13.47 -0.92 -6.74
CA ILE A 326 13.35 -1.50 -8.08
C ILE A 326 13.64 -0.45 -9.15
N LEU A 327 13.11 0.78 -9.01
CA LEU A 327 13.30 1.87 -9.97
C LEU A 327 14.77 2.24 -10.16
N TYR A 328 15.59 2.12 -9.11
CA TYR A 328 17.02 2.47 -9.14
C TYR A 328 17.95 1.24 -9.10
N ASP A 329 17.45 0.05 -9.41
CA ASP A 329 18.19 -1.21 -9.43
C ASP A 329 18.93 -1.52 -8.11
N PHE A 330 18.36 -1.13 -6.98
CA PHE A 330 18.85 -1.54 -5.67
C PHE A 330 18.22 -2.88 -5.26
N GLU A 331 18.90 -3.60 -4.37
CA GLU A 331 18.29 -4.76 -3.71
C GLU A 331 16.95 -4.37 -3.07
N VAL A 332 15.89 -5.12 -3.35
CA VAL A 332 14.52 -4.78 -2.91
C VAL A 332 14.38 -4.62 -1.39
N THR A 333 15.28 -5.21 -0.62
CA THR A 333 15.32 -5.15 0.85
C THR A 333 16.07 -3.95 1.40
N THR A 334 16.74 -3.17 0.55
CA THR A 334 17.56 -2.04 0.99
C THR A 334 16.74 -1.02 1.79
N GLY A 335 17.20 -0.69 2.99
CA GLY A 335 16.50 0.23 3.90
C GLY A 335 15.23 -0.33 4.56
N LEU A 336 14.86 -1.60 4.31
CA LEU A 336 13.60 -2.21 4.76
C LEU A 336 13.79 -3.47 5.63
N ASN A 337 15.01 -3.75 6.09
CA ASN A 337 15.35 -4.97 6.84
C ASN A 337 14.98 -4.91 8.34
N GLN A 338 14.11 -3.99 8.75
CA GLN A 338 13.69 -3.91 10.15
C GLN A 338 12.87 -5.14 10.54
N SER A 339 13.25 -5.78 11.65
CA SER A 339 12.41 -6.80 12.27
C SER A 339 11.12 -6.19 12.82
N PRO A 340 10.02 -6.93 12.85
CA PRO A 340 8.80 -6.48 13.52
C PRO A 340 9.05 -6.08 14.97
N VAL A 341 8.33 -5.07 15.43
CA VAL A 341 8.33 -4.67 16.85
C VAL A 341 7.33 -5.54 17.60
N TYR A 342 7.83 -6.36 18.54
CA TYR A 342 7.00 -7.26 19.34
C TYR A 342 7.44 -7.20 20.80
N PRO A 343 6.58 -7.17 21.81
CA PRO A 343 5.11 -7.29 21.80
C PRO A 343 4.33 -6.06 21.34
#